data_4689ee78c66fcf8bfdf1d32c497a549b
#
_entry.id   4689ee78c66fcf8bfdf1d32c497a549b
#
_cell.length_a   1.000
_cell.length_b   1.000
_cell.length_c   1.000
_cell.angle_alpha   90.00
_cell.angle_beta   90.00
_cell.angle_gamma   90.00
#
_symmetry.space_group_name_H-M   'P 1'
#
loop_
_entity.id
_entity.type
_entity.pdbx_description
1 polymer ?
#
loop_
_entity_poly.entity_id
_entity_poly.type
_entity_poly.pdbx_seq_one_letter_code
_entity_poly.pdbx_strand_id
1 'polypeptide(L)'
;MVEEAQSQPGPLTRAMVEQIDATLLPTLERHHLRLLAHCLASFQEIASPSTQGAFPSREAQEEWCQGHPLLRDDPQFGVLLLRQFEAAGRQLETLAQTLGITPLELTLEQLINAAVEAAKKKHLKQ
;
A
#
# COMPACT_ATOMS: atom_id res chain seq x y z
N MET A 1 23.01 -3.61 -9.26
CA MET A 1 22.95 -4.24 -8.32
C MET A 1 22.55 -3.59 -7.07
N VAL A 2 23.42 -3.44 -6.17
CA VAL A 2 23.12 -2.88 -4.87
C VAL A 2 22.59 -1.48 -4.97
N GLU A 3 22.97 -0.77 -5.97
CA GLU A 3 22.52 0.59 -6.14
C GLU A 3 21.04 0.72 -6.27
N GLU A 4 20.41 -0.26 -6.91
CA GLU A 4 18.97 -0.17 -7.08
C GLU A 4 18.23 -0.26 -5.78
N ALA A 5 18.67 -1.14 -4.90
CA ALA A 5 18.06 -1.27 -3.60
C ALA A 5 18.22 0.02 -2.81
N GLN A 6 19.35 0.69 -2.97
CA GLN A 6 19.61 1.92 -2.24
C GLN A 6 18.82 3.09 -2.79
N SER A 7 18.50 3.08 -4.07
CA SER A 7 17.77 4.19 -4.68
C SER A 7 16.27 4.10 -4.47
N GLN A 8 15.79 3.03 -3.83
CA GLN A 8 14.36 2.81 -3.58
C GLN A 8 14.13 2.69 -2.08
N PRO A 9 14.08 3.82 -1.35
CA PRO A 9 14.02 3.75 0.11
C PRO A 9 12.71 3.21 0.68
N GLY A 10 11.67 3.13 -0.07
CA GLY A 10 10.40 2.62 0.41
C GLY A 10 10.13 1.20 -0.05
N PRO A 11 8.99 0.62 0.35
CA PRO A 11 8.62 -0.72 -0.11
C PRO A 11 8.26 -0.79 -1.59
N LEU A 12 7.90 0.34 -2.20
CA LEU A 12 7.58 0.36 -3.63
C LEU A 12 8.85 0.45 -4.45
N THR A 13 8.93 -0.37 -5.51
CA THR A 13 10.03 -0.29 -6.44
C THR A 13 9.73 0.77 -7.50
N ARG A 14 10.78 1.17 -8.22
CA ARG A 14 10.61 2.11 -9.33
C ARG A 14 9.64 1.55 -10.37
N ALA A 15 9.76 0.27 -10.68
CA ALA A 15 8.88 -0.36 -11.65
C ALA A 15 7.42 -0.27 -11.22
N MET A 16 7.15 -0.46 -9.94
CA MET A 16 5.79 -0.36 -9.42
C MET A 16 5.26 1.06 -9.55
N VAL A 17 6.08 2.05 -9.22
CA VAL A 17 5.67 3.45 -9.36
C VAL A 17 5.37 3.77 -10.82
N GLU A 18 6.20 3.26 -11.74
CA GLU A 18 5.97 3.48 -13.16
C GLU A 18 4.67 2.85 -13.64
N GLN A 19 4.33 1.67 -13.11
CA GLN A 19 3.05 1.05 -13.45
C GLN A 19 1.89 1.92 -13.02
N ILE A 20 1.97 2.50 -11.83
CA ILE A 20 0.91 3.39 -11.34
C ILE A 20 0.81 4.62 -12.21
N ASP A 21 1.94 5.22 -12.56
CA ASP A 21 1.94 6.43 -13.36
C ASP A 21 1.46 6.17 -14.78
N ALA A 22 1.60 4.95 -15.28
CA ALA A 22 1.16 4.60 -16.62
C ALA A 22 -0.36 4.43 -16.72
N THR A 23 -1.09 4.45 -15.60
CA THR A 23 -2.54 4.22 -15.63
C THR A 23 -3.31 5.35 -16.28
N LEU A 24 -2.72 6.52 -16.43
CA LEU A 24 -3.38 7.71 -16.97
C LEU A 24 -4.55 8.18 -16.10
N LEU A 25 -4.61 7.75 -14.86
CA LEU A 25 -5.58 8.25 -13.91
C LEU A 25 -5.28 9.70 -13.55
N PRO A 26 -6.30 10.47 -13.16
CA PRO A 26 -6.04 11.82 -12.65
C PRO A 26 -5.06 11.81 -11.49
N THR A 27 -4.38 12.93 -11.31
CA THR A 27 -3.30 13.02 -10.35
C THR A 27 -3.70 12.58 -8.94
N LEU A 28 -4.87 13.02 -8.47
CA LEU A 28 -5.30 12.66 -7.12
C LEU A 28 -5.54 11.17 -6.98
N GLU A 29 -6.14 10.55 -8.00
CA GLU A 29 -6.36 9.12 -7.98
C GLU A 29 -5.05 8.35 -8.02
N ARG A 30 -4.07 8.84 -8.76
CA ARG A 30 -2.76 8.20 -8.78
C ARG A 30 -2.07 8.30 -7.44
N HIS A 31 -2.18 9.45 -6.77
CA HIS A 31 -1.62 9.62 -5.44
C HIS A 31 -2.26 8.65 -4.45
N HIS A 32 -3.58 8.52 -4.52
CA HIS A 32 -4.29 7.61 -3.63
C HIS A 32 -3.88 6.16 -3.88
N LEU A 33 -3.81 5.79 -5.15
CA LEU A 33 -3.40 4.43 -5.53
C LEU A 33 -1.98 4.14 -5.02
N ARG A 34 -1.09 5.11 -5.14
CA ARG A 34 0.27 4.97 -4.68
C ARG A 34 0.32 4.78 -3.16
N LEU A 35 -0.52 5.52 -2.43
CA LEU A 35 -0.60 5.37 -0.99
C LEU A 35 -1.07 3.97 -0.62
N LEU A 36 -2.13 3.48 -1.26
CA LEU A 36 -2.62 2.13 -1.00
C LEU A 36 -1.56 1.08 -1.32
N ALA A 37 -0.86 1.24 -2.43
CA ALA A 37 0.19 0.29 -2.82
C ALA A 37 1.33 0.29 -1.81
N HIS A 38 1.70 1.48 -1.34
CA HIS A 38 2.77 1.59 -0.34
C HIS A 38 2.36 0.90 0.96
N CYS A 39 1.13 1.12 1.41
CA CYS A 39 0.67 0.50 2.64
C CYS A 39 0.58 -1.02 2.49
N LEU A 40 0.09 -1.49 1.34
CA LEU A 40 0.03 -2.92 1.08
C LEU A 40 1.41 -3.56 1.15
N ALA A 41 2.38 -2.94 0.48
CA ALA A 41 3.75 -3.46 0.49
C ALA A 41 4.33 -3.48 1.90
N SER A 42 4.03 -2.45 2.69
CA SER A 42 4.47 -2.40 4.08
C SER A 42 3.86 -3.52 4.90
N PHE A 43 2.55 -3.74 4.75
CA PHE A 43 1.88 -4.83 5.47
C PHE A 43 2.48 -6.18 5.09
N GLN A 44 2.76 -6.39 3.82
CA GLN A 44 3.37 -7.65 3.37
C GLN A 44 4.77 -7.82 3.94
N GLU A 45 5.51 -6.73 4.04
CA GLU A 45 6.84 -6.79 4.65
C GLU A 45 6.75 -7.14 6.12
N ILE A 46 5.84 -6.49 6.86
CA ILE A 46 5.67 -6.76 8.29
C ILE A 46 5.25 -8.21 8.53
N ALA A 47 4.39 -8.73 7.66
CA ALA A 47 3.86 -10.07 7.81
C ALA A 47 4.81 -11.17 7.32
N SER A 48 5.86 -10.79 6.58
CA SER A 48 6.78 -11.76 6.00
C SER A 48 7.27 -12.74 7.07
N PRO A 49 7.37 -14.03 6.77
CA PRO A 49 7.22 -14.68 5.47
C PRO A 49 5.79 -15.10 5.11
N SER A 50 4.79 -14.68 5.87
CA SER A 50 3.40 -15.03 5.54
C SER A 50 2.96 -14.32 4.27
N THR A 51 2.29 -15.06 3.39
CA THR A 51 1.80 -14.54 2.12
C THR A 51 0.28 -14.58 2.02
N GLN A 52 -0.39 -15.08 3.04
CA GLN A 52 -1.84 -15.17 3.09
C GLN A 52 -2.31 -14.79 4.49
N GLY A 53 -3.55 -14.34 4.57
CA GLY A 53 -4.17 -14.06 5.84
C GLY A 53 -4.46 -12.60 6.03
N ALA A 54 -4.80 -12.25 7.27
CA ALA A 54 -5.11 -10.87 7.64
C ALA A 54 -3.86 -10.02 7.66
N PHE A 55 -4.06 -8.71 7.53
CA PHE A 55 -2.95 -7.77 7.68
C PHE A 55 -2.42 -7.83 9.12
N PRO A 56 -1.17 -7.40 9.33
CA PRO A 56 -0.58 -7.40 10.66
C PRO A 56 -1.43 -6.59 11.64
N SER A 57 -1.42 -7.01 12.89
CA SER A 57 -2.13 -6.29 13.95
C SER A 57 -1.52 -4.91 14.15
N ARG A 58 -2.29 -4.05 14.84
CA ARG A 58 -1.77 -2.74 15.19
C ARG A 58 -0.49 -2.84 16.00
N GLU A 59 -0.43 -3.81 16.89
CA GLU A 59 0.76 -4.01 17.70
C GLU A 59 1.97 -4.36 16.85
N ALA A 60 1.78 -5.23 15.86
CA ALA A 60 2.88 -5.59 14.98
C ALA A 60 3.33 -4.39 14.15
N GLN A 61 2.39 -3.57 13.73
CA GLN A 61 2.70 -2.35 12.98
C GLN A 61 3.51 -1.38 13.84
N GLU A 62 3.11 -1.23 15.10
CA GLU A 62 3.82 -0.34 16.02
C GLU A 62 5.24 -0.82 16.28
N GLU A 63 5.41 -2.13 16.47
CA GLU A 63 6.74 -2.69 16.68
C GLU A 63 7.63 -2.46 15.46
N TRP A 64 7.06 -2.63 14.27
CA TRP A 64 7.80 -2.41 13.04
C TRP A 64 8.26 -0.95 12.94
N CYS A 65 7.37 -0.02 13.28
CA CYS A 65 7.72 1.39 13.26
C CYS A 65 8.84 1.71 14.25
N GLN A 66 8.77 1.13 15.45
CA GLN A 66 9.79 1.38 16.46
C GLN A 66 11.15 0.83 16.06
N GLY A 67 11.16 -0.26 15.31
CA GLY A 67 12.39 -0.85 14.84
C GLY A 67 12.96 -0.20 13.60
N HIS A 68 12.20 0.68 12.95
CA HIS A 68 12.66 1.31 11.74
C HIS A 68 13.44 2.59 12.06
N PRO A 69 14.70 2.69 11.63
CA PRO A 69 15.53 3.84 12.05
C PRO A 69 14.93 5.20 11.75
N LEU A 70 14.33 5.35 10.56
CA LEU A 70 13.78 6.64 10.16
C LEU A 70 12.57 7.02 11.01
N LEU A 71 11.75 6.02 11.38
CA LEU A 71 10.54 6.28 12.15
C LEU A 71 10.83 6.45 13.63
N ARG A 72 11.87 5.76 14.10
CA ARG A 72 12.27 5.88 15.51
C ARG A 72 12.75 7.30 15.81
N ASP A 73 13.40 7.94 14.84
CA ASP A 73 13.93 9.29 15.01
C ASP A 73 12.88 10.37 14.81
N ASP A 74 11.70 10.01 14.31
CA ASP A 74 10.61 10.97 14.08
C ASP A 74 9.29 10.36 14.54
N PRO A 75 9.00 10.43 15.86
CA PRO A 75 7.80 9.80 16.39
C PRO A 75 6.49 10.34 15.79
N GLN A 76 6.47 11.64 15.44
CA GLN A 76 5.26 12.22 14.85
C GLN A 76 4.97 11.61 13.49
N PHE A 77 6.01 11.37 12.72
CA PHE A 77 5.83 10.73 11.42
C PHE A 77 5.30 9.30 11.61
N GLY A 78 5.79 8.60 12.64
CA GLY A 78 5.28 7.27 12.94
C GLY A 78 3.80 7.26 13.25
N VAL A 79 3.33 8.25 14.02
CA VAL A 79 1.90 8.35 14.34
C VAL A 79 1.08 8.57 13.07
N LEU A 80 1.55 9.45 12.19
CA LEU A 80 0.85 9.69 10.93
C LEU A 80 0.81 8.46 10.06
N LEU A 81 1.92 7.73 10.00
CA LEU A 81 1.99 6.51 9.20
C LEU A 81 1.02 5.46 9.71
N LEU A 82 0.92 5.31 11.04
CA LEU A 82 -0.03 4.35 11.61
C LEU A 82 -1.47 4.71 11.28
N ARG A 83 -1.78 6.00 11.24
CA ARG A 83 -3.12 6.44 10.83
C ARG A 83 -3.39 6.10 9.37
N GLN A 84 -2.39 6.28 8.52
CA GLN A 84 -2.52 5.91 7.12
C GLN A 84 -2.71 4.41 6.97
N PHE A 85 -1.97 3.62 7.74
CA PHE A 85 -2.12 2.17 7.72
C PHE A 85 -3.55 1.78 8.09
N GLU A 86 -4.12 2.44 9.09
CA GLU A 86 -5.47 2.12 9.53
C GLU A 86 -6.50 2.39 8.44
N ALA A 87 -6.44 3.57 7.84
CA ALA A 87 -7.39 3.95 6.80
C ALA A 87 -7.21 3.12 5.54
N ALA A 88 -5.96 2.96 5.09
CA ALA A 88 -5.66 2.18 3.90
C ALA A 88 -5.99 0.71 4.12
N GLY A 89 -5.72 0.21 5.32
CA GLY A 89 -6.01 -1.18 5.64
C GLY A 89 -7.46 -1.53 5.47
N ARG A 90 -8.36 -0.64 5.90
CA ARG A 90 -9.79 -0.89 5.75
C ARG A 90 -10.20 -0.95 4.29
N GLN A 91 -9.66 -0.06 3.47
CA GLN A 91 -9.97 -0.07 2.04
C GLN A 91 -9.44 -1.32 1.37
N LEU A 92 -8.21 -1.70 1.70
CA LEU A 92 -7.60 -2.88 1.13
C LEU A 92 -8.32 -4.15 1.56
N GLU A 93 -8.75 -4.22 2.83
CA GLU A 93 -9.50 -5.37 3.31
C GLU A 93 -10.83 -5.50 2.57
N THR A 94 -11.50 -4.38 2.32
CA THR A 94 -12.76 -4.40 1.57
C THR A 94 -12.52 -4.90 0.16
N LEU A 95 -11.45 -4.47 -0.48
CA LEU A 95 -11.13 -4.93 -1.83
C LEU A 95 -10.84 -6.43 -1.83
N ALA A 96 -10.05 -6.91 -0.88
CA ALA A 96 -9.73 -8.34 -0.80
C ALA A 96 -11.00 -9.16 -0.61
N GLN A 97 -11.91 -8.67 0.23
CA GLN A 97 -13.18 -9.34 0.46
C GLN A 97 -13.99 -9.42 -0.82
N THR A 98 -14.03 -8.32 -1.56
CA THR A 98 -14.73 -8.28 -2.85
C THR A 98 -14.15 -9.29 -3.82
N LEU A 99 -12.83 -9.46 -3.81
CA LEU A 99 -12.14 -10.37 -4.72
C LEU A 99 -12.13 -11.82 -4.23
N GLY A 100 -12.58 -12.07 -3.00
CA GLY A 100 -12.61 -13.41 -2.44
C GLY A 100 -11.24 -13.95 -2.07
N ILE A 101 -10.31 -13.09 -1.71
CA ILE A 101 -8.97 -13.49 -1.30
C ILE A 101 -8.66 -12.89 0.07
N THR A 102 -7.57 -13.38 0.70
CA THR A 102 -7.15 -12.77 1.96
C THR A 102 -6.41 -11.46 1.68
N PRO A 103 -6.40 -10.54 2.64
CA PRO A 103 -5.75 -9.23 2.42
C PRO A 103 -4.29 -9.31 1.98
N LEU A 104 -3.51 -10.22 2.57
CA LEU A 104 -2.09 -10.32 2.21
C LEU A 104 -1.86 -10.81 0.79
N GLU A 105 -2.89 -11.40 0.17
CA GLU A 105 -2.78 -11.90 -1.20
C GLU A 105 -3.00 -10.83 -2.27
N LEU A 106 -3.39 -9.62 -1.86
CA LEU A 106 -3.60 -8.54 -2.84
C LEU A 106 -2.32 -8.24 -3.61
N THR A 107 -2.47 -7.84 -4.86
CA THR A 107 -1.36 -7.47 -5.73
C THR A 107 -1.55 -6.06 -6.24
N LEU A 108 -0.46 -5.45 -6.70
CA LEU A 108 -0.52 -4.13 -7.30
C LEU A 108 -1.46 -4.11 -8.50
N GLU A 109 -1.43 -5.16 -9.30
CA GLU A 109 -2.30 -5.25 -10.47
C GLU A 109 -3.77 -5.14 -10.08
N GLN A 110 -4.14 -5.82 -8.99
CA GLN A 110 -5.53 -5.77 -8.51
C GLN A 110 -5.89 -4.39 -8.00
N LEU A 111 -4.97 -3.70 -7.34
CA LEU A 111 -5.19 -2.33 -6.91
C LEU A 111 -5.40 -1.41 -8.12
N ILE A 112 -4.56 -1.56 -9.13
CA ILE A 112 -4.66 -0.75 -10.34
C ILE A 112 -6.00 -0.99 -11.02
N ASN A 113 -6.39 -2.26 -11.18
CA ASN A 113 -7.64 -2.58 -11.84
C ASN A 113 -8.83 -2.01 -11.09
N ALA A 114 -8.80 -2.07 -9.76
CA ALA A 114 -9.89 -1.52 -8.95
C ALA A 114 -9.97 0.00 -9.12
N ALA A 115 -8.83 0.68 -9.14
CA ALA A 115 -8.80 2.13 -9.29
C ALA A 115 -9.31 2.56 -10.66
N VAL A 116 -8.91 1.83 -11.71
CA VAL A 116 -9.35 2.13 -13.06
C VAL A 116 -10.85 1.91 -13.19
N GLU A 117 -11.37 0.82 -12.62
CA GLU A 117 -12.80 0.56 -12.67
C GLU A 117 -13.60 1.62 -11.91
N ALA A 118 -13.09 2.05 -10.76
CA ALA A 118 -13.76 3.10 -10.00
C ALA A 118 -13.80 4.40 -10.78
N ALA A 119 -12.73 4.73 -11.47
CA ALA A 119 -12.68 5.95 -12.29
C ALA A 119 -13.67 5.88 -13.45
N LYS A 120 -13.79 4.71 -14.07
CA LYS A 120 -14.76 4.54 -15.16
C LYS A 120 -16.18 4.75 -14.66
N LYS A 121 -16.49 4.23 -13.48
CA LYS A 121 -17.83 4.40 -12.92
C LYS A 121 -18.13 5.86 -12.63
N LYS A 122 -17.14 6.61 -12.15
CA LYS A 122 -17.32 8.04 -11.93
C LYS A 122 -17.65 8.77 -13.22
N HIS A 123 -16.94 8.42 -14.29
CA HIS A 123 -17.20 9.05 -15.59
C HIS A 123 -18.59 8.74 -16.09
N LEU A 124 -19.04 7.51 -15.91
CA LEU A 124 -20.36 7.13 -16.40
C LEU A 124 -21.50 7.85 -15.68
N LYS A 125 -21.26 8.24 -14.42
CA LYS A 125 -22.28 8.94 -13.65
C LYS A 125 -22.38 10.41 -13.98
N GLN A 126 -21.42 10.92 -14.70
CA GLN A 126 -21.44 12.31 -15.15
C GLN A 126 -21.97 12.40 -16.56
#